data_71997226d262c7a87ac3b0f351bd9ea8
#
_entry.id   71997226d262c7a87ac3b0f351bd9ea8
#
_cell.length_a   1.000
_cell.length_b   1.000
_cell.length_c   1.000
_cell.angle_alpha   90.00
_cell.angle_beta   90.00
_cell.angle_gamma   90.00
#
_symmetry.space_group_name_H-M   'P 1'
#
loop_
_entity.id
_entity.type
_entity.pdbx_description
1 polymer ?
#
loop_
_entity_poly.entity_id
_entity_poly.type
_entity_poly.pdbx_seq_one_letter_code
_entity_poly.pdbx_strand_id
1 'polypeptide(L)'
;MRRTFAVLGCALILLISGLALGAQAGAAAAAPSAVAAPRHGPAADRHHHATPWRPVEGGFFNNPWGGRRGKFRIERQIVEAIRHARPGSHIRIAVYSFDRVNVAKALIEAHRRGVHVQVLHNDHQVTEAMRMLRRALGTDRGKKSWDYTCRTGCRSVQGVLHDKIYLFDRTGGAKNVVMTGSHNLTLNATAHQFNDLLVQRNAPRLHDVLLHLFWQLRRDRTADPLFVHRALKDYELWAMPHPRTTRWNDPVMDVLRQVRCRGARGNTGVDGRTKIRVSMHSWNGERGAWLARKLRQLYAEGCNVKVMWSLAGAEMKRAISTPTRRGTVPRRADGYNTDCDVLQEVDMYSHQKYMTISGRYGKDRRASYVFTGSSNWTAQGISGDEMILRARGLRLVRQWNHNFDFIWRHRAREVGGDRGFRPGAPYCPYYYYRSVQPRRGIAFSGEHWEAD
;
A
#
# COMPACT_ATOMS: atom_id res chain seq x y z
N MET A 1 46.86 -27.65 17.57
CA MET A 1 48.07 -26.77 17.48
C MET A 1 47.58 -25.34 17.72
N ARG A 2 48.06 -24.79 18.81
CA ARG A 2 47.83 -23.39 19.26
C ARG A 2 48.64 -22.45 18.40
N ARG A 3 48.13 -21.27 18.05
CA ARG A 3 48.94 -20.01 17.97
C ARG A 3 48.07 -18.82 18.29
N THR A 4 48.41 -18.23 19.40
CA THR A 4 48.05 -16.93 19.98
C THR A 4 48.99 -15.81 19.41
N PHE A 5 48.66 -14.57 19.71
CA PHE A 5 49.37 -13.27 19.63
C PHE A 5 48.70 -12.29 18.66
N ALA A 6 48.54 -11.01 18.93
CA ALA A 6 48.95 -10.16 20.05
C ALA A 6 48.09 -8.86 20.03
N VAL A 7 47.96 -8.28 21.20
CA VAL A 7 47.41 -6.94 21.50
C VAL A 7 48.49 -5.90 21.22
N LEU A 8 48.12 -4.73 20.65
CA LEU A 8 48.92 -3.50 20.82
C LEU A 8 47.96 -2.31 20.98
N GLY A 9 48.09 -1.71 22.15
CA GLY A 9 47.48 -0.41 22.46
C GLY A 9 48.56 0.70 22.29
N CYS A 10 48.07 1.92 22.08
CA CYS A 10 48.78 3.19 22.31
C CYS A 10 47.70 4.26 22.43
N ALA A 11 47.46 4.83 23.55
CA ALA A 11 48.15 5.85 24.33
C ALA A 11 47.78 7.28 23.90
N LEU A 12 47.11 7.88 24.79
CA LEU A 12 46.75 9.23 25.21
C LEU A 12 47.81 10.31 24.96
N ILE A 13 47.40 11.48 24.44
CA ILE A 13 48.11 12.74 24.65
C ILE A 13 47.09 13.84 24.95
N LEU A 14 47.18 14.33 26.20
CA LEU A 14 46.63 15.60 26.71
C LEU A 14 47.64 16.72 26.40
N LEU A 15 47.16 17.88 25.98
CA LEU A 15 47.91 19.14 26.14
C LEU A 15 46.95 20.26 26.59
N ILE A 16 47.33 20.83 27.73
CA ILE A 16 46.80 21.97 28.46
C ILE A 16 47.63 23.20 28.11
N SER A 17 47.05 24.35 28.18
CA SER A 17 47.54 25.72 28.40
C SER A 17 46.96 26.72 27.39
N GLY A 18 46.60 27.93 27.70
CA GLY A 18 46.84 28.74 28.91
C GLY A 18 46.03 30.05 28.84
N LEU A 19 45.86 30.63 29.96
CA LEU A 19 45.26 31.94 30.25
C LEU A 19 45.97 33.13 29.59
N ALA A 20 45.22 34.18 29.23
CA ALA A 20 45.71 35.57 29.24
C ALA A 20 44.62 36.52 29.74
N LEU A 21 44.89 37.14 30.86
CA LEU A 21 44.19 38.32 31.40
C LEU A 21 44.65 39.57 30.62
N GLY A 22 43.74 40.50 30.39
CA GLY A 22 44.06 41.85 29.92
C GLY A 22 43.01 42.84 30.48
N ALA A 23 43.48 43.82 31.27
CA ALA A 23 42.68 44.73 32.10
C ALA A 23 42.30 46.03 31.36
N GLN A 24 41.17 46.54 31.78
CA GLN A 24 40.75 47.93 32.06
C GLN A 24 41.10 49.09 31.13
N ALA A 25 40.03 49.83 30.73
CA ALA A 25 40.03 51.30 30.82
C ALA A 25 38.58 51.81 30.89
N GLY A 26 38.29 52.61 31.93
CA GLY A 26 37.02 53.25 32.17
C GLY A 26 36.78 54.50 31.34
N ALA A 27 35.56 54.86 31.08
CA ALA A 27 35.17 56.21 30.65
C ALA A 27 33.77 56.52 31.24
N ALA A 28 33.65 57.74 31.64
CA ALA A 28 32.66 58.33 32.51
C ALA A 28 31.25 58.44 31.94
N ALA A 29 30.31 58.54 32.89
CA ALA A 29 28.87 58.66 32.68
C ALA A 29 28.44 59.99 32.05
N ALA A 30 27.46 59.92 31.15
CA ALA A 30 26.53 60.99 30.86
C ALA A 30 25.10 60.41 30.99
N ALA A 31 24.29 61.05 31.84
CA ALA A 31 22.89 60.65 32.03
C ALA A 31 22.03 61.10 30.84
N PRO A 32 21.16 60.26 30.32
CA PRO A 32 20.18 60.68 29.34
C PRO A 32 18.81 60.93 30.01
N SER A 33 18.18 61.95 29.51
CA SER A 33 16.82 62.44 29.82
C SER A 33 15.77 61.34 29.71
N ALA A 34 14.83 61.38 30.65
CA ALA A 34 13.68 60.48 30.67
C ALA A 34 12.79 60.72 29.47
N VAL A 35 12.77 59.73 28.58
CA VAL A 35 11.74 59.61 27.52
C VAL A 35 10.63 58.72 28.10
N ALA A 36 9.41 59.29 28.12
CA ALA A 36 8.21 58.60 28.58
C ALA A 36 7.99 57.28 27.83
N ALA A 37 7.88 56.15 28.57
CA ALA A 37 7.56 54.86 28.04
C ALA A 37 6.15 54.83 27.41
N PRO A 38 5.96 54.25 26.24
CA PRO A 38 4.62 54.00 25.70
C PRO A 38 3.90 52.99 26.58
N ARG A 39 2.69 53.32 27.01
CA ARG A 39 1.78 52.39 27.70
C ARG A 39 1.43 51.27 26.76
N HIS A 40 2.03 50.10 26.95
CA HIS A 40 1.57 48.88 26.32
C HIS A 40 0.20 48.50 26.89
N GLY A 41 -0.85 48.66 26.12
CA GLY A 41 -2.14 48.04 26.40
C GLY A 41 -1.95 46.51 26.48
N PRO A 42 -2.85 45.78 27.17
CA PRO A 42 -2.71 44.32 27.28
C PRO A 42 -2.61 43.69 25.89
N ALA A 43 -1.48 43.03 25.61
CA ALA A 43 -1.29 42.22 24.43
C ALA A 43 -2.38 41.17 24.44
N ALA A 44 -3.32 41.27 23.47
CA ALA A 44 -4.30 40.23 23.24
C ALA A 44 -3.51 38.96 22.93
N ASP A 45 -3.53 38.03 23.87
CA ASP A 45 -2.93 36.70 23.76
C ASP A 45 -3.63 35.98 22.60
N ARG A 46 -3.11 36.16 21.38
CA ARG A 46 -3.53 35.38 20.24
C ARG A 46 -3.01 33.98 20.44
N HIS A 47 -3.75 33.18 21.19
CA HIS A 47 -3.58 31.74 21.18
C HIS A 47 -3.71 31.28 19.70
N HIS A 48 -2.60 31.17 19.00
CA HIS A 48 -2.50 30.43 17.78
C HIS A 48 -2.83 28.98 18.11
N HIS A 49 -4.11 28.63 18.12
CA HIS A 49 -4.51 27.23 18.17
C HIS A 49 -3.90 26.53 16.97
N ALA A 50 -2.76 25.88 17.17
CA ALA A 50 -2.13 25.07 16.14
C ALA A 50 -3.17 24.11 15.58
N THR A 51 -3.36 24.15 14.26
CA THR A 51 -4.34 23.27 13.60
C THR A 51 -4.02 21.82 13.96
N PRO A 52 -4.96 21.07 14.55
CA PRO A 52 -4.71 19.69 14.92
C PRO A 52 -4.19 18.88 13.73
N TRP A 53 -3.21 18.01 13.98
CA TRP A 53 -2.70 17.10 12.97
C TRP A 53 -3.85 16.36 12.26
N ARG A 54 -3.71 16.11 10.98
CA ARG A 54 -4.68 15.36 10.16
C ARG A 54 -3.96 14.45 9.19
N PRO A 55 -4.47 13.23 8.91
CA PRO A 55 -3.92 12.41 7.84
C PRO A 55 -3.95 13.18 6.51
N VAL A 56 -2.90 13.07 5.73
CA VAL A 56 -2.89 13.62 4.37
C VAL A 56 -3.72 12.72 3.48
N GLU A 57 -4.65 13.29 2.70
CA GLU A 57 -5.49 12.55 1.75
C GLU A 57 -4.76 12.23 0.45
N GLY A 58 -5.09 11.09 -0.14
CA GLY A 58 -4.62 10.69 -1.46
C GLY A 58 -3.89 9.36 -1.46
N GLY A 59 -3.05 9.17 -2.47
CA GLY A 59 -2.24 7.97 -2.65
C GLY A 59 -0.88 8.07 -1.98
N PHE A 60 -0.53 7.04 -1.23
CA PHE A 60 0.80 6.83 -0.67
C PHE A 60 1.42 5.60 -1.29
N PHE A 61 2.70 5.70 -1.59
CA PHE A 61 3.47 4.63 -2.21
C PHE A 61 4.81 4.53 -1.49
N ASN A 62 5.21 3.33 -1.09
CA ASN A 62 6.57 3.11 -0.63
C ASN A 62 7.48 2.77 -1.80
N ASN A 63 8.79 2.84 -1.56
CA ASN A 63 9.81 2.47 -2.53
C ASN A 63 10.85 1.59 -1.84
N PRO A 64 10.88 0.28 -2.12
CA PRO A 64 11.82 -0.65 -1.50
C PRO A 64 13.29 -0.36 -1.86
N TRP A 65 13.54 0.33 -2.97
CA TRP A 65 14.85 0.78 -3.40
C TRP A 65 15.26 2.14 -2.82
N GLY A 66 14.35 2.80 -2.12
CA GLY A 66 14.61 4.07 -1.47
C GLY A 66 15.27 3.91 -0.10
N GLY A 67 15.79 5.00 0.45
CA GLY A 67 16.25 5.02 1.84
C GLY A 67 15.07 4.82 2.82
N ARG A 68 15.37 4.81 4.12
CA ARG A 68 14.38 4.58 5.20
C ARG A 68 13.09 5.40 5.03
N ARG A 69 13.17 6.65 4.58
CA ARG A 69 11.98 7.50 4.33
C ARG A 69 11.08 6.94 3.22
N GLY A 70 11.68 6.39 2.15
CA GLY A 70 10.97 5.78 1.03
C GLY A 70 10.33 4.45 1.42
N LYS A 71 11.12 3.55 1.99
CA LYS A 71 10.66 2.22 2.43
C LYS A 71 9.47 2.31 3.39
N PHE A 72 9.58 3.09 4.46
CA PHE A 72 8.58 3.18 5.54
C PHE A 72 7.50 4.23 5.33
N ARG A 73 7.31 4.74 4.11
CA ARG A 73 6.38 5.84 3.84
C ARG A 73 4.93 5.50 4.17
N ILE A 74 4.46 4.32 3.80
CA ILE A 74 3.09 3.86 4.08
C ILE A 74 2.93 3.56 5.57
N GLU A 75 3.83 2.77 6.16
CA GLU A 75 3.79 2.45 7.60
C GLU A 75 3.71 3.71 8.46
N ARG A 76 4.48 4.76 8.13
CA ARG A 76 4.39 6.04 8.85
C ARG A 76 3.00 6.67 8.79
N GLN A 77 2.30 6.61 7.65
CA GLN A 77 0.94 7.14 7.58
C GLN A 77 -0.01 6.40 8.53
N ILE A 78 0.11 5.09 8.60
CA ILE A 78 -0.70 4.24 9.48
C ILE A 78 -0.33 4.51 10.96
N VAL A 79 0.96 4.51 11.29
CA VAL A 79 1.45 4.74 12.67
C VAL A 79 1.07 6.14 13.17
N GLU A 80 1.22 7.18 12.35
CA GLU A 80 0.80 8.54 12.74
C GLU A 80 -0.71 8.62 12.97
N ALA A 81 -1.53 7.94 12.16
CA ALA A 81 -2.97 7.88 12.41
C ALA A 81 -3.29 7.16 13.73
N ILE A 82 -2.57 6.09 14.07
CA ILE A 82 -2.70 5.37 15.36
C ILE A 82 -2.32 6.28 16.52
N ARG A 83 -1.19 6.97 16.43
CA ARG A 83 -0.68 7.87 17.49
C ARG A 83 -1.62 9.03 17.80
N HIS A 84 -2.28 9.56 16.78
CA HIS A 84 -3.23 10.67 16.91
C HIS A 84 -4.68 10.22 17.09
N ALA A 85 -4.96 8.92 17.20
CA ALA A 85 -6.30 8.43 17.49
C ALA A 85 -6.76 8.95 18.88
N ARG A 86 -8.02 9.42 18.92
CA ARG A 86 -8.56 10.10 20.12
C ARG A 86 -9.12 9.10 21.12
N PRO A 87 -8.94 9.31 22.42
CA PRO A 87 -9.61 8.52 23.46
C PRO A 87 -11.12 8.40 23.21
N GLY A 88 -11.70 7.24 23.53
CA GLY A 88 -13.11 6.91 23.31
C GLY A 88 -13.50 6.66 21.85
N SER A 89 -12.57 6.77 20.88
CA SER A 89 -12.81 6.39 19.47
C SER A 89 -12.24 5.01 19.16
N HIS A 90 -12.60 4.46 18.00
CA HIS A 90 -12.10 3.16 17.58
C HIS A 90 -11.03 3.25 16.50
N ILE A 91 -10.07 2.33 16.58
CA ILE A 91 -9.22 1.87 15.50
C ILE A 91 -9.65 0.46 15.15
N ARG A 92 -9.92 0.18 13.87
CA ARG A 92 -10.26 -1.16 13.36
C ARG A 92 -9.36 -1.52 12.21
N ILE A 93 -8.70 -2.66 12.32
CA ILE A 93 -7.76 -3.16 11.33
C ILE A 93 -8.14 -4.59 10.97
N ALA A 94 -8.25 -4.87 9.67
CA ALA A 94 -8.27 -6.23 9.13
C ALA A 94 -7.11 -6.35 8.14
N VAL A 95 -6.20 -7.31 8.37
CA VAL A 95 -4.98 -7.45 7.59
C VAL A 95 -4.56 -8.90 7.46
N TYR A 96 -4.04 -9.29 6.29
CA TYR A 96 -3.57 -10.66 6.04
C TYR A 96 -2.36 -11.01 6.92
N SER A 97 -1.27 -10.25 6.81
CA SER A 97 -0.01 -10.49 7.53
C SER A 97 0.34 -9.32 8.45
N PHE A 98 0.83 -9.65 9.67
CA PHE A 98 1.24 -8.64 10.64
C PHE A 98 2.45 -9.12 11.48
N ASP A 99 3.62 -8.56 11.24
CA ASP A 99 4.85 -8.81 12.02
C ASP A 99 5.46 -7.54 12.64
N ARG A 100 4.89 -6.35 12.34
CA ARG A 100 5.49 -5.07 12.73
C ARG A 100 5.32 -4.75 14.21
N VAL A 101 6.32 -5.09 15.02
CA VAL A 101 6.36 -4.81 16.47
C VAL A 101 6.16 -3.31 16.77
N ASN A 102 6.70 -2.41 15.93
CA ASN A 102 6.50 -0.96 16.12
C ASN A 102 5.04 -0.54 15.97
N VAL A 103 4.30 -1.16 15.04
CA VAL A 103 2.87 -0.91 14.86
C VAL A 103 2.08 -1.50 16.02
N ALA A 104 2.42 -2.72 16.49
CA ALA A 104 1.80 -3.32 17.66
C ALA A 104 1.99 -2.46 18.91
N LYS A 105 3.20 -1.95 19.16
CA LYS A 105 3.47 -1.02 20.27
C LYS A 105 2.60 0.24 20.16
N ALA A 106 2.51 0.86 18.98
CA ALA A 106 1.67 2.05 18.78
C ALA A 106 0.18 1.78 19.06
N LEU A 107 -0.34 0.61 18.67
CA LEU A 107 -1.73 0.17 18.95
C LEU A 107 -1.95 -0.04 20.45
N ILE A 108 -0.99 -0.67 21.17
CA ILE A 108 -1.04 -0.88 22.62
C ILE A 108 -1.01 0.47 23.35
N GLU A 109 -0.16 1.39 22.94
CA GLU A 109 -0.12 2.76 23.48
C GLU A 109 -1.42 3.50 23.22
N ALA A 110 -2.01 3.37 22.03
CA ALA A 110 -3.33 3.94 21.74
C ALA A 110 -4.40 3.36 22.68
N HIS A 111 -4.40 2.04 22.89
CA HIS A 111 -5.31 1.37 23.84
C HIS A 111 -5.13 1.93 25.27
N ARG A 112 -3.88 2.08 25.75
CA ARG A 112 -3.59 2.67 27.07
C ARG A 112 -4.09 4.11 27.22
N ARG A 113 -4.15 4.86 26.12
CA ARG A 113 -4.75 6.21 26.09
C ARG A 113 -6.28 6.22 26.06
N GLY A 114 -6.95 5.04 26.10
CA GLY A 114 -8.41 4.92 26.08
C GLY A 114 -9.00 4.81 24.66
N VAL A 115 -8.19 4.53 23.64
CA VAL A 115 -8.68 4.22 22.30
C VAL A 115 -9.13 2.75 22.25
N HIS A 116 -10.24 2.46 21.61
CA HIS A 116 -10.74 1.12 21.40
C HIS A 116 -10.07 0.50 20.18
N VAL A 117 -9.25 -0.53 20.35
CA VAL A 117 -8.43 -1.16 19.30
C VAL A 117 -8.97 -2.54 18.97
N GLN A 118 -9.33 -2.76 17.71
CA GLN A 118 -9.91 -4.02 17.21
C GLN A 118 -9.11 -4.48 15.99
N VAL A 119 -8.50 -5.66 16.07
CA VAL A 119 -7.62 -6.17 15.01
C VAL A 119 -8.02 -7.57 14.61
N LEU A 120 -8.12 -7.80 13.30
CA LEU A 120 -8.34 -9.10 12.66
C LEU A 120 -7.12 -9.49 11.83
N HIS A 121 -6.68 -10.74 11.99
CA HIS A 121 -5.59 -11.34 11.22
C HIS A 121 -6.03 -12.64 10.56
N ASN A 122 -5.32 -13.02 9.49
CA ASN A 122 -5.39 -14.38 8.97
C ASN A 122 -4.55 -15.34 9.83
N ASP A 123 -4.85 -16.64 9.77
CA ASP A 123 -4.25 -17.69 10.57
C ASP A 123 -2.98 -18.34 9.97
N HIS A 124 -2.54 -17.89 8.79
CA HIS A 124 -1.37 -18.48 8.12
C HIS A 124 -0.06 -18.30 8.90
N GLN A 125 -0.01 -17.34 9.84
CA GLN A 125 1.20 -17.05 10.63
C GLN A 125 0.83 -16.47 12.00
N VAL A 126 1.58 -16.81 13.05
CA VAL A 126 1.48 -16.20 14.38
C VAL A 126 2.80 -15.54 14.75
N THR A 127 2.84 -14.23 14.67
CA THR A 127 4.04 -13.41 14.90
C THR A 127 4.17 -12.92 16.34
N GLU A 128 5.33 -12.38 16.71
CA GLU A 128 5.51 -11.72 18.01
C GLU A 128 4.63 -10.47 18.14
N ALA A 129 4.47 -9.68 17.08
CA ALA A 129 3.58 -8.53 17.07
C ALA A 129 2.13 -8.92 17.43
N MET A 130 1.63 -10.01 16.86
CA MET A 130 0.29 -10.56 17.17
C MET A 130 0.21 -11.06 18.61
N ARG A 131 1.23 -11.77 19.11
CA ARG A 131 1.29 -12.21 20.52
C ARG A 131 1.27 -11.02 21.48
N MET A 132 2.00 -9.94 21.17
CA MET A 132 1.98 -8.71 21.97
C MET A 132 0.59 -8.09 22.04
N LEU A 133 -0.12 -7.99 20.91
CA LEU A 133 -1.49 -7.45 20.87
C LEU A 133 -2.44 -8.31 21.69
N ARG A 134 -2.41 -9.64 21.54
CA ARG A 134 -3.26 -10.56 22.31
C ARG A 134 -3.06 -10.42 23.82
N ARG A 135 -1.80 -10.33 24.27
CA ARG A 135 -1.53 -10.11 25.69
C ARG A 135 -2.10 -8.79 26.22
N ALA A 136 -2.08 -7.74 25.40
CA ALA A 136 -2.51 -6.40 25.81
C ALA A 136 -4.01 -6.15 25.68
N LEU A 137 -4.64 -6.69 24.64
CA LEU A 137 -6.03 -6.40 24.26
C LEU A 137 -6.99 -7.54 24.63
N GLY A 138 -6.49 -8.77 24.79
CA GLY A 138 -7.28 -9.98 24.86
C GLY A 138 -7.85 -10.38 23.49
N THR A 139 -8.59 -11.51 23.47
CA THR A 139 -9.16 -12.09 22.24
C THR A 139 -10.69 -12.06 22.19
N ASP A 140 -11.32 -11.57 23.26
CA ASP A 140 -12.77 -11.50 23.38
C ASP A 140 -13.36 -10.39 22.50
N ARG A 141 -13.94 -10.78 21.39
CA ARG A 141 -14.59 -9.86 20.43
C ARG A 141 -15.86 -9.16 20.98
N GLY A 142 -16.36 -9.57 22.14
CA GLY A 142 -17.43 -8.87 22.87
C GLY A 142 -16.96 -7.58 23.54
N LYS A 143 -15.65 -7.45 23.83
CA LYS A 143 -15.06 -6.27 24.47
C LYS A 143 -14.82 -5.14 23.47
N LYS A 144 -14.52 -3.95 23.99
CA LYS A 144 -14.23 -2.75 23.17
C LYS A 144 -12.91 -2.85 22.42
N SER A 145 -11.91 -3.55 22.99
CA SER A 145 -10.61 -3.81 22.38
C SER A 145 -10.32 -5.30 22.36
N TRP A 146 -9.74 -5.80 21.27
CA TRP A 146 -9.38 -7.20 21.10
C TRP A 146 -8.47 -7.39 19.88
N ASP A 147 -7.73 -8.52 19.86
CA ASP A 147 -6.94 -9.04 18.74
C ASP A 147 -7.42 -10.46 18.44
N TYR A 148 -7.85 -10.71 17.22
CA TYR A 148 -8.45 -11.99 16.84
C TYR A 148 -7.89 -12.50 15.51
N THR A 149 -7.68 -13.81 15.44
CA THR A 149 -7.26 -14.50 14.22
C THR A 149 -8.44 -15.29 13.67
N CYS A 150 -8.83 -14.99 12.45
CA CYS A 150 -9.85 -15.76 11.74
C CYS A 150 -9.31 -17.12 11.32
N ARG A 151 -10.18 -18.11 11.28
CA ARG A 151 -9.87 -19.41 10.65
C ARG A 151 -10.03 -19.28 9.15
N THR A 152 -8.94 -19.47 8.39
CA THR A 152 -8.93 -19.29 6.93
C THR A 152 -9.46 -17.89 6.54
N GLY A 153 -10.57 -17.77 5.85
CA GLY A 153 -11.25 -16.47 5.64
C GLY A 153 -12.22 -16.17 6.78
N CYS A 154 -12.38 -14.90 7.13
CA CYS A 154 -13.31 -14.46 8.17
C CYS A 154 -14.79 -14.46 7.72
N ARG A 155 -15.03 -14.23 6.41
CA ARG A 155 -16.37 -14.21 5.78
C ARG A 155 -16.61 -15.43 4.90
N SER A 156 -15.59 -16.21 4.63
CA SER A 156 -15.63 -17.35 3.74
C SER A 156 -14.87 -18.49 4.39
N VAL A 157 -15.44 -19.69 4.42
CA VAL A 157 -14.76 -20.91 4.88
C VAL A 157 -13.73 -21.41 3.86
N GLN A 158 -13.72 -20.88 2.65
CA GLN A 158 -12.75 -21.15 1.60
C GLN A 158 -11.95 -19.89 1.31
N GLY A 159 -10.64 -20.00 1.28
CA GLY A 159 -9.74 -18.88 1.07
C GLY A 159 -9.17 -18.32 2.37
N VAL A 160 -8.67 -17.10 2.32
CA VAL A 160 -7.97 -16.42 3.42
C VAL A 160 -8.55 -15.03 3.65
N LEU A 161 -8.35 -14.48 4.85
CA LEU A 161 -8.53 -13.04 5.06
C LEU A 161 -7.37 -12.31 4.40
N HIS A 162 -7.59 -11.77 3.21
CA HIS A 162 -6.55 -11.05 2.47
C HIS A 162 -6.80 -9.53 2.37
N ASP A 163 -7.87 -9.02 2.96
CA ASP A 163 -8.14 -7.58 3.06
C ASP A 163 -7.03 -6.80 3.78
N LYS A 164 -6.87 -5.52 3.43
CA LYS A 164 -6.02 -4.55 4.11
C LYS A 164 -6.84 -3.30 4.38
N ILE A 165 -7.57 -3.31 5.49
CA ILE A 165 -8.53 -2.29 5.91
C ILE A 165 -8.05 -1.66 7.21
N TYR A 166 -7.96 -0.32 7.23
CA TYR A 166 -7.61 0.46 8.42
C TYR A 166 -8.66 1.57 8.58
N LEU A 167 -9.47 1.51 9.63
CA LEU A 167 -10.54 2.47 9.91
C LEU A 167 -10.25 3.19 11.22
N PHE A 168 -10.43 4.51 11.21
CA PHE A 168 -10.31 5.35 12.39
C PHE A 168 -11.57 6.21 12.52
N ASP A 169 -12.29 6.08 13.64
CA ASP A 169 -13.47 6.93 13.89
C ASP A 169 -13.02 8.40 14.02
N ARG A 170 -11.94 8.65 14.79
CA ARG A 170 -11.34 9.98 14.98
C ARG A 170 -9.83 9.88 15.17
N THR A 171 -9.08 10.64 14.36
CA THR A 171 -7.62 10.74 14.49
C THR A 171 -7.17 12.18 14.20
N GLY A 172 -6.51 12.79 15.17
CA GLY A 172 -6.19 14.22 15.14
C GLY A 172 -7.46 15.06 14.93
N GLY A 173 -7.44 15.95 13.96
CA GLY A 173 -8.59 16.77 13.54
C GLY A 173 -9.48 16.14 12.45
N ALA A 174 -9.33 14.85 12.15
CA ALA A 174 -10.12 14.16 11.14
C ALA A 174 -11.08 13.14 11.75
N LYS A 175 -12.22 12.91 11.08
CA LYS A 175 -13.21 11.89 11.42
C LYS A 175 -13.38 10.93 10.25
N ASN A 176 -13.90 9.71 10.53
CA ASN A 176 -14.26 8.72 9.53
C ASN A 176 -13.14 8.54 8.50
N VAL A 177 -11.93 8.21 9.01
CA VAL A 177 -10.76 8.01 8.16
C VAL A 177 -10.71 6.57 7.71
N VAL A 178 -10.51 6.41 6.40
CA VAL A 178 -10.34 5.12 5.73
C VAL A 178 -8.96 5.08 5.10
N MET A 179 -8.23 3.99 5.35
CA MET A 179 -7.02 3.66 4.65
C MET A 179 -7.15 2.22 4.11
N THR A 180 -6.81 2.01 2.84
CA THR A 180 -6.82 0.69 2.20
C THR A 180 -5.93 0.67 0.97
N GLY A 181 -5.48 -0.52 0.58
CA GLY A 181 -4.60 -0.73 -0.57
C GLY A 181 -3.95 -2.10 -0.53
N SER A 182 -2.73 -2.19 -0.99
CA SER A 182 -2.02 -3.47 -1.09
C SER A 182 -1.11 -3.78 0.12
N HIS A 183 -0.86 -2.82 1.02
CA HIS A 183 0.17 -2.89 2.05
C HIS A 183 -0.24 -3.73 3.26
N ASN A 184 0.45 -4.85 3.51
CA ASN A 184 0.42 -5.61 4.77
C ASN A 184 1.22 -4.88 5.87
N LEU A 185 1.02 -5.26 7.12
CA LEU A 185 1.81 -4.75 8.24
C LEU A 185 3.05 -5.64 8.49
N THR A 186 3.87 -5.84 7.45
CA THR A 186 5.07 -6.68 7.52
C THR A 186 6.34 -5.91 7.15
N LEU A 187 7.48 -6.42 7.61
CA LEU A 187 8.78 -5.89 7.21
C LEU A 187 8.97 -6.07 5.70
N ASN A 188 8.55 -7.21 5.16
CA ASN A 188 8.58 -7.48 3.73
C ASN A 188 7.79 -6.42 2.95
N ALA A 189 6.53 -6.16 3.32
CA ALA A 189 5.70 -5.13 2.68
C ALA A 189 6.36 -3.74 2.70
N THR A 190 7.12 -3.45 3.75
CA THR A 190 7.75 -2.15 3.95
C THR A 190 9.09 -2.04 3.21
N ALA A 191 9.94 -3.08 3.29
CA ALA A 191 11.34 -3.02 2.88
C ALA A 191 11.60 -3.58 1.48
N HIS A 192 10.77 -4.54 1.00
CA HIS A 192 11.04 -5.30 -0.21
C HIS A 192 9.95 -5.17 -1.29
N GLN A 193 8.78 -4.62 -0.95
CA GLN A 193 7.66 -4.49 -1.88
C GLN A 193 7.36 -3.04 -2.25
N PHE A 194 6.98 -2.79 -3.52
CA PHE A 194 6.21 -1.60 -3.85
C PHE A 194 4.75 -1.85 -3.48
N ASN A 195 4.21 -1.02 -2.64
CA ASN A 195 2.81 -1.04 -2.24
C ASN A 195 2.14 0.30 -2.48
N ASP A 196 0.82 0.32 -2.43
CA ASP A 196 0.00 1.52 -2.43
C ASP A 196 -0.95 1.55 -1.24
N LEU A 197 -1.32 2.75 -0.81
CA LEU A 197 -2.32 3.01 0.20
C LEU A 197 -3.14 4.23 -0.21
N LEU A 198 -4.45 4.04 -0.32
CA LEU A 198 -5.42 5.13 -0.41
C LEU A 198 -5.75 5.63 0.99
N VAL A 199 -5.67 6.93 1.21
CA VAL A 199 -6.09 7.59 2.46
C VAL A 199 -7.22 8.56 2.16
N GLN A 200 -8.37 8.37 2.81
CA GLN A 200 -9.52 9.26 2.76
C GLN A 200 -9.91 9.66 4.18
N ARG A 201 -10.22 10.93 4.37
CA ARG A 201 -10.69 11.47 5.65
C ARG A 201 -12.04 12.14 5.50
N ASN A 202 -12.78 12.26 6.60
CA ASN A 202 -14.12 12.85 6.59
C ASN A 202 -15.02 12.19 5.52
N ALA A 203 -14.88 10.88 5.34
CA ALA A 203 -15.57 10.07 4.34
C ALA A 203 -16.61 9.14 5.01
N PRO A 204 -17.69 9.67 5.63
CA PRO A 204 -18.58 8.87 6.47
C PRO A 204 -19.22 7.70 5.71
N ARG A 205 -19.72 7.93 4.51
CA ARG A 205 -20.38 6.85 3.72
C ARG A 205 -19.43 5.73 3.34
N LEU A 206 -18.16 6.05 2.98
CA LEU A 206 -17.16 5.03 2.70
C LEU A 206 -16.75 4.29 3.98
N HIS A 207 -16.55 5.04 5.07
CA HIS A 207 -16.23 4.47 6.37
C HIS A 207 -17.33 3.50 6.84
N ASP A 208 -18.59 3.88 6.73
CA ASP A 208 -19.72 3.05 7.16
C ASP A 208 -19.84 1.76 6.34
N VAL A 209 -19.61 1.81 5.03
CA VAL A 209 -19.61 0.62 4.17
C VAL A 209 -18.50 -0.34 4.57
N LEU A 210 -17.28 0.17 4.80
CA LEU A 210 -16.16 -0.67 5.23
C LEU A 210 -16.27 -1.12 6.68
N LEU A 211 -16.90 -0.32 7.54
CA LEU A 211 -17.23 -0.72 8.90
C LEU A 211 -18.23 -1.89 8.90
N HIS A 212 -19.23 -1.84 8.01
CA HIS A 212 -20.18 -2.96 7.85
C HIS A 212 -19.47 -4.24 7.38
N LEU A 213 -18.52 -4.13 6.44
CA LEU A 213 -17.68 -5.25 6.02
C LEU A 213 -16.83 -5.77 7.19
N PHE A 214 -16.20 -4.88 7.97
CA PHE A 214 -15.43 -5.25 9.15
C PHE A 214 -16.27 -6.02 10.18
N TRP A 215 -17.55 -5.64 10.38
CA TRP A 215 -18.46 -6.36 11.26
C TRP A 215 -18.83 -7.75 10.73
N GLN A 216 -18.89 -7.94 9.42
CA GLN A 216 -19.05 -9.27 8.84
C GLN A 216 -17.79 -10.12 9.07
N LEU A 217 -16.58 -9.56 8.83
CA LEU A 217 -15.31 -10.22 9.10
C LEU A 217 -15.19 -10.63 10.59
N ARG A 218 -15.56 -9.73 11.52
CA ARG A 218 -15.52 -9.99 12.96
C ARG A 218 -16.33 -11.23 13.38
N ARG A 219 -17.36 -11.60 12.65
CA ARG A 219 -18.21 -12.77 12.99
C ARG A 219 -17.47 -14.09 12.82
N ASP A 220 -16.45 -14.13 11.96
CA ASP A 220 -15.67 -15.33 11.62
C ASP A 220 -16.58 -16.52 11.26
N ARG A 221 -17.48 -16.27 10.34
CA ARG A 221 -18.43 -17.24 9.78
C ARG A 221 -18.85 -16.82 8.39
N THR A 222 -19.27 -17.79 7.58
CA THR A 222 -19.77 -17.53 6.23
C THR A 222 -20.79 -16.39 6.24
N ALA A 223 -20.52 -15.36 5.44
CA ALA A 223 -21.42 -14.22 5.27
C ALA A 223 -22.53 -14.54 4.26
N ASP A 224 -23.67 -13.91 4.45
CA ASP A 224 -24.76 -13.91 3.48
C ASP A 224 -25.24 -12.46 3.29
N PRO A 225 -25.17 -11.91 2.07
CA PRO A 225 -24.53 -12.51 0.88
C PRO A 225 -22.99 -12.53 1.02
N LEU A 226 -22.35 -13.52 0.37
CA LEU A 226 -20.89 -13.61 0.27
C LEU A 226 -20.29 -12.43 -0.50
N PHE A 227 -20.84 -12.16 -1.69
CA PHE A 227 -20.40 -11.05 -2.52
C PHE A 227 -21.14 -9.77 -2.15
N VAL A 228 -20.40 -8.72 -1.87
CA VAL A 228 -20.95 -7.40 -1.57
C VAL A 228 -20.51 -6.39 -2.63
N HIS A 229 -21.48 -5.80 -3.30
CA HIS A 229 -21.27 -4.68 -4.21
C HIS A 229 -22.00 -3.45 -3.69
N ARG A 230 -21.28 -2.33 -3.54
CA ARG A 230 -21.85 -1.05 -3.06
C ARG A 230 -21.34 0.10 -3.93
N ALA A 231 -22.27 0.76 -4.60
CA ALA A 231 -22.01 1.98 -5.36
C ALA A 231 -22.32 3.21 -4.50
N LEU A 232 -21.36 4.11 -4.36
CA LEU A 232 -21.48 5.42 -3.74
C LEU A 232 -21.19 6.50 -4.80
N LYS A 233 -21.42 7.76 -4.47
CA LYS A 233 -21.18 8.88 -5.41
C LYS A 233 -19.75 8.87 -5.99
N ASP A 234 -18.74 8.79 -5.12
CA ASP A 234 -17.33 8.90 -5.50
C ASP A 234 -16.54 7.59 -5.32
N TYR A 235 -17.17 6.56 -4.77
CA TYR A 235 -16.58 5.26 -4.49
C TYR A 235 -17.48 4.13 -4.96
N GLU A 236 -16.85 3.00 -5.25
CA GLU A 236 -17.57 1.75 -5.51
C GLU A 236 -16.75 0.58 -4.94
N LEU A 237 -17.38 -0.24 -4.14
CA LEU A 237 -16.76 -1.37 -3.45
C LEU A 237 -17.30 -2.69 -4.00
N TRP A 238 -16.38 -3.58 -4.31
CA TRP A 238 -16.63 -5.01 -4.51
C TRP A 238 -15.86 -5.76 -3.43
N ALA A 239 -16.55 -6.47 -2.54
CA ALA A 239 -15.95 -7.33 -1.52
C ALA A 239 -16.28 -8.79 -1.82
N MET A 240 -15.23 -9.57 -1.91
CA MET A 240 -15.25 -11.00 -2.22
C MET A 240 -15.54 -11.84 -0.96
N PRO A 241 -15.80 -13.13 -1.10
CA PRO A 241 -15.73 -13.93 -2.31
C PRO A 241 -16.89 -13.70 -3.27
N HIS A 242 -16.60 -13.85 -4.56
CA HIS A 242 -17.60 -13.88 -5.62
C HIS A 242 -17.72 -15.32 -6.16
N PRO A 243 -18.68 -16.11 -5.68
CA PRO A 243 -18.78 -17.52 -6.03
C PRO A 243 -19.13 -17.72 -7.50
N ARG A 244 -18.64 -18.82 -8.08
CA ARG A 244 -18.91 -19.18 -9.47
C ARG A 244 -18.56 -18.08 -10.48
N THR A 245 -17.42 -17.42 -10.26
CA THR A 245 -16.92 -16.38 -11.17
C THR A 245 -16.57 -16.97 -12.53
N THR A 246 -17.08 -16.36 -13.57
CA THR A 246 -16.79 -16.63 -14.97
C THR A 246 -16.38 -15.34 -15.67
N ARG A 247 -15.89 -15.44 -16.90
CA ARG A 247 -15.60 -14.24 -17.70
C ARG A 247 -16.82 -13.31 -17.91
N TRP A 248 -18.02 -13.80 -17.72
CA TRP A 248 -19.26 -13.06 -17.95
C TRP A 248 -19.74 -12.25 -16.76
N ASN A 249 -19.44 -12.71 -15.54
CA ASN A 249 -19.86 -12.08 -14.27
C ASN A 249 -18.68 -11.62 -13.39
N ASP A 250 -17.44 -11.65 -13.89
CA ASP A 250 -16.28 -11.12 -13.16
C ASP A 250 -16.40 -9.59 -13.01
N PRO A 251 -16.32 -9.05 -11.77
CA PRO A 251 -16.48 -7.61 -11.51
C PRO A 251 -15.47 -6.74 -12.28
N VAL A 252 -14.23 -7.21 -12.48
CA VAL A 252 -13.21 -6.48 -13.25
C VAL A 252 -13.53 -6.52 -14.75
N MET A 253 -14.06 -7.63 -15.25
CA MET A 253 -14.53 -7.69 -16.64
C MET A 253 -15.69 -6.72 -16.88
N ASP A 254 -16.62 -6.59 -15.92
CA ASP A 254 -17.74 -5.64 -16.02
C ASP A 254 -17.25 -4.20 -16.05
N VAL A 255 -16.25 -3.87 -15.24
CA VAL A 255 -15.56 -2.57 -15.32
C VAL A 255 -14.92 -2.36 -16.71
N LEU A 256 -14.16 -3.32 -17.20
CA LEU A 256 -13.47 -3.20 -18.48
C LEU A 256 -14.42 -3.14 -19.69
N ARG A 257 -15.61 -3.75 -19.63
CA ARG A 257 -16.65 -3.66 -20.68
C ARG A 257 -17.23 -2.25 -20.82
N GLN A 258 -17.22 -1.45 -19.75
CA GLN A 258 -17.72 -0.07 -19.77
C GLN A 258 -16.74 0.91 -20.39
N VAL A 259 -15.45 0.54 -20.55
CA VAL A 259 -14.45 1.42 -21.15
C VAL A 259 -14.76 1.68 -22.60
N ARG A 260 -14.64 2.94 -23.03
CA ARG A 260 -14.70 3.40 -24.42
C ARG A 260 -13.40 4.07 -24.78
N CYS A 261 -12.75 3.59 -25.85
CA CYS A 261 -11.37 3.97 -26.16
C CYS A 261 -11.20 5.37 -26.74
N ARG A 262 -12.27 5.97 -27.29
CA ARG A 262 -12.26 7.30 -27.91
C ARG A 262 -13.26 8.25 -27.24
N GLY A 263 -13.00 9.54 -27.38
CA GLY A 263 -13.87 10.60 -26.89
C GLY A 263 -13.63 10.99 -25.44
N ALA A 264 -12.43 10.76 -24.90
CA ALA A 264 -11.97 11.37 -23.65
C ALA A 264 -11.98 12.91 -23.79
N ARG A 265 -12.38 13.61 -22.74
CA ARG A 265 -12.47 15.08 -22.70
C ARG A 265 -11.84 15.66 -21.43
N GLY A 266 -11.60 16.97 -21.44
CA GLY A 266 -10.95 17.68 -20.34
C GLY A 266 -9.51 17.19 -20.13
N ASN A 267 -9.03 17.22 -18.91
CA ASN A 267 -7.67 16.80 -18.53
C ASN A 267 -7.55 15.28 -18.32
N THR A 268 -8.36 14.46 -19.04
CA THR A 268 -8.37 13.00 -18.94
C THR A 268 -7.94 12.34 -20.25
N GLY A 269 -7.44 11.11 -20.15
CA GLY A 269 -6.95 10.38 -21.33
C GLY A 269 -5.61 10.89 -21.87
N VAL A 270 -5.32 10.52 -23.11
CA VAL A 270 -4.20 10.98 -23.94
C VAL A 270 -4.69 11.08 -25.38
N ASP A 271 -4.55 12.22 -26.04
CA ASP A 271 -4.96 12.43 -27.44
C ASP A 271 -6.40 11.98 -27.72
N GLY A 272 -7.34 12.33 -26.82
CA GLY A 272 -8.74 11.94 -26.91
C GLY A 272 -9.00 10.44 -26.65
N ARG A 273 -7.98 9.66 -26.31
CA ARG A 273 -8.06 8.21 -26.04
C ARG A 273 -8.06 7.94 -24.55
N THR A 274 -8.84 6.98 -24.12
CA THR A 274 -8.85 6.53 -22.73
C THR A 274 -7.52 5.87 -22.37
N LYS A 275 -6.91 6.34 -21.27
CA LYS A 275 -5.67 5.83 -20.69
C LYS A 275 -5.98 4.80 -19.62
N ILE A 276 -5.39 3.60 -19.72
CA ILE A 276 -5.48 2.52 -18.75
C ILE A 276 -4.07 2.16 -18.30
N ARG A 277 -3.87 2.06 -16.98
CA ARG A 277 -2.63 1.58 -16.36
C ARG A 277 -2.98 0.47 -15.39
N VAL A 278 -2.27 -0.64 -15.46
CA VAL A 278 -2.43 -1.80 -14.58
C VAL A 278 -1.10 -2.13 -13.96
N SER A 279 -1.04 -2.13 -12.63
CA SER A 279 0.05 -2.73 -11.84
C SER A 279 -0.57 -3.84 -11.02
N MET A 280 -0.19 -5.09 -11.30
CA MET A 280 -0.83 -6.27 -10.74
C MET A 280 0.24 -7.23 -10.22
N HIS A 281 0.25 -7.44 -8.91
CA HIS A 281 1.21 -8.33 -8.28
C HIS A 281 1.13 -9.74 -8.87
N SER A 282 0.01 -10.42 -8.68
CA SER A 282 -0.21 -11.76 -9.21
C SER A 282 -1.31 -11.75 -10.27
N TRP A 283 -0.95 -12.25 -11.47
CA TRP A 283 -1.84 -12.23 -12.63
C TRP A 283 -1.71 -13.55 -13.38
N ASN A 284 -2.55 -14.52 -13.03
CA ASN A 284 -2.40 -15.88 -13.55
C ASN A 284 -3.73 -16.64 -13.72
N GLY A 285 -3.62 -17.87 -14.20
CA GLY A 285 -4.74 -18.77 -14.41
C GLY A 285 -5.72 -18.29 -15.48
N GLU A 286 -6.84 -18.94 -15.56
CA GLU A 286 -7.89 -18.66 -16.55
C GLU A 286 -8.45 -17.23 -16.37
N ARG A 287 -8.70 -16.81 -15.11
CA ARG A 287 -9.11 -15.43 -14.79
C ARG A 287 -8.12 -14.42 -15.32
N GLY A 288 -6.85 -14.62 -15.07
CA GLY A 288 -5.78 -13.76 -15.57
C GLY A 288 -5.78 -13.68 -17.09
N ALA A 289 -6.00 -14.80 -17.76
CA ALA A 289 -6.01 -14.88 -19.22
C ALA A 289 -7.19 -14.12 -19.86
N TRP A 290 -8.42 -14.22 -19.32
CA TRP A 290 -9.54 -13.48 -19.93
C TRP A 290 -9.44 -11.97 -19.69
N LEU A 291 -8.93 -11.52 -18.52
CA LEU A 291 -8.65 -10.11 -18.25
C LEU A 291 -7.58 -9.55 -19.20
N ALA A 292 -6.52 -10.34 -19.47
CA ALA A 292 -5.47 -9.99 -20.43
C ALA A 292 -6.03 -9.86 -21.85
N ARG A 293 -6.87 -10.82 -22.29
CA ARG A 293 -7.55 -10.76 -23.60
C ARG A 293 -8.40 -9.49 -23.71
N LYS A 294 -9.13 -9.10 -22.65
CA LYS A 294 -9.95 -7.89 -22.66
C LYS A 294 -9.10 -6.62 -22.75
N LEU A 295 -8.00 -6.52 -22.03
CA LEU A 295 -7.09 -5.38 -22.16
C LEU A 295 -6.43 -5.30 -23.54
N ARG A 296 -6.05 -6.44 -24.12
CA ARG A 296 -5.55 -6.50 -25.50
C ARG A 296 -6.61 -6.04 -26.51
N GLN A 297 -7.87 -6.43 -26.33
CA GLN A 297 -8.99 -5.93 -27.15
C GLN A 297 -9.10 -4.42 -27.04
N LEU A 298 -9.14 -3.86 -25.84
CA LEU A 298 -9.20 -2.41 -25.63
C LEU A 298 -7.99 -1.67 -26.25
N TYR A 299 -6.81 -2.26 -26.19
CA TYR A 299 -5.65 -1.71 -26.89
C TYR A 299 -5.84 -1.70 -28.41
N ALA A 300 -6.35 -2.80 -29.00
CA ALA A 300 -6.65 -2.88 -30.41
C ALA A 300 -7.71 -1.85 -30.85
N GLU A 301 -8.72 -1.58 -30.00
CA GLU A 301 -9.78 -0.56 -30.22
C GLU A 301 -9.28 0.87 -30.06
N GLY A 302 -8.01 1.07 -29.68
CA GLY A 302 -7.38 2.39 -29.64
C GLY A 302 -7.16 2.98 -28.26
N CYS A 303 -7.48 2.28 -27.16
CA CYS A 303 -7.11 2.74 -25.84
C CYS A 303 -5.59 2.83 -25.67
N ASN A 304 -5.13 3.74 -24.79
CA ASN A 304 -3.73 3.84 -24.37
C ASN A 304 -3.50 2.96 -23.15
N VAL A 305 -3.16 1.68 -23.40
CA VAL A 305 -2.98 0.64 -22.36
C VAL A 305 -1.49 0.42 -22.10
N LYS A 306 -1.10 0.35 -20.82
CA LYS A 306 0.19 -0.18 -20.37
C LYS A 306 -0.04 -1.06 -19.15
N VAL A 307 0.68 -2.18 -19.04
CA VAL A 307 0.53 -3.12 -17.93
C VAL A 307 1.88 -3.51 -17.34
N MET A 308 1.92 -3.70 -16.02
CA MET A 308 3.05 -4.26 -15.27
C MET A 308 2.57 -5.39 -14.39
N TRP A 309 3.46 -6.33 -14.11
CA TRP A 309 3.22 -7.44 -13.18
C TRP A 309 4.50 -7.89 -12.50
N SER A 310 4.36 -8.51 -11.32
CA SER A 310 5.46 -9.20 -10.65
C SER A 310 5.42 -10.70 -10.98
N LEU A 311 4.25 -11.32 -10.80
CA LEU A 311 4.00 -12.72 -11.08
C LEU A 311 2.97 -12.86 -12.20
N ALA A 312 3.29 -13.64 -13.22
CA ALA A 312 2.40 -13.83 -14.35
C ALA A 312 2.38 -15.26 -14.86
N GLY A 313 1.20 -15.83 -14.95
CA GLY A 313 0.98 -17.16 -15.53
C GLY A 313 1.24 -17.20 -17.04
N ALA A 314 1.59 -18.37 -17.56
CA ALA A 314 1.92 -18.56 -18.97
C ALA A 314 0.76 -18.18 -19.91
N GLU A 315 -0.47 -18.53 -19.55
CA GLU A 315 -1.67 -18.21 -20.35
C GLU A 315 -1.94 -16.72 -20.42
N MET A 316 -1.80 -16.03 -19.28
CA MET A 316 -1.93 -14.57 -19.25
C MET A 316 -0.84 -13.92 -20.10
N LYS A 317 0.43 -14.35 -19.97
CA LYS A 317 1.54 -13.84 -20.78
C LYS A 317 1.29 -14.05 -22.28
N ARG A 318 0.83 -15.21 -22.69
CA ARG A 318 0.44 -15.46 -24.10
C ARG A 318 -0.68 -14.51 -24.55
N ALA A 319 -1.74 -14.38 -23.73
CA ALA A 319 -2.90 -13.56 -24.08
C ALA A 319 -2.56 -12.09 -24.29
N ILE A 320 -1.74 -11.49 -23.41
CA ILE A 320 -1.38 -10.06 -23.49
C ILE A 320 -0.30 -9.78 -24.54
N SER A 321 0.52 -10.79 -24.87
CA SER A 321 1.63 -10.66 -25.83
C SER A 321 1.23 -10.91 -27.28
N THR A 322 0.06 -11.50 -27.53
CA THR A 322 -0.45 -11.71 -28.90
C THR A 322 -0.60 -10.37 -29.61
N PRO A 323 0.03 -10.15 -30.77
CA PRO A 323 -0.05 -8.90 -31.50
C PRO A 323 -1.49 -8.54 -31.91
N THR A 324 -1.71 -7.24 -32.05
CA THR A 324 -2.90 -6.64 -32.66
C THR A 324 -2.48 -5.87 -33.91
N ARG A 325 -3.44 -5.31 -34.67
CA ARG A 325 -3.12 -4.40 -35.78
C ARG A 325 -2.34 -3.15 -35.34
N ARG A 326 -2.33 -2.83 -34.03
CA ARG A 326 -1.58 -1.72 -33.44
C ARG A 326 -0.27 -2.18 -32.75
N GLY A 327 0.19 -3.37 -33.05
CA GLY A 327 1.31 -4.01 -32.35
C GLY A 327 0.88 -4.71 -31.05
N THR A 328 1.83 -5.00 -30.20
CA THR A 328 1.60 -5.65 -28.90
C THR A 328 1.30 -4.62 -27.81
N VAL A 329 0.52 -5.00 -26.79
CA VAL A 329 0.29 -4.17 -25.61
C VAL A 329 1.63 -3.90 -24.92
N PRO A 330 1.99 -2.62 -24.69
CA PRO A 330 3.17 -2.26 -23.89
C PRO A 330 3.09 -2.89 -22.48
N ARG A 331 4.10 -3.69 -22.13
CA ARG A 331 4.10 -4.52 -20.93
C ARG A 331 5.49 -4.61 -20.32
N ARG A 332 5.56 -4.68 -18.99
CA ARG A 332 6.82 -4.85 -18.24
C ARG A 332 6.61 -5.77 -17.03
N ALA A 333 7.70 -6.37 -16.56
CA ALA A 333 7.75 -7.11 -15.31
C ALA A 333 8.60 -6.36 -14.27
N ASP A 334 8.23 -6.44 -13.00
CA ASP A 334 8.83 -5.67 -11.90
C ASP A 334 9.23 -6.51 -10.67
N GLY A 335 9.43 -7.82 -10.86
CA GLY A 335 10.00 -8.71 -9.84
C GLY A 335 11.51 -8.91 -10.03
N TYR A 336 12.28 -8.93 -8.94
CA TYR A 336 13.75 -9.02 -8.95
C TYR A 336 14.26 -10.01 -7.90
N ASN A 337 15.20 -10.85 -8.29
CA ASN A 337 16.12 -11.54 -7.40
C ASN A 337 17.38 -10.64 -7.27
N THR A 338 17.73 -10.21 -6.06
CA THR A 338 18.77 -9.22 -5.81
C THR A 338 20.06 -9.80 -5.27
N ASP A 339 20.04 -11.00 -4.71
CA ASP A 339 21.20 -11.68 -4.13
C ASP A 339 21.76 -12.80 -4.99
N CYS A 340 21.06 -13.15 -6.07
CA CYS A 340 21.49 -14.18 -7.02
C CYS A 340 21.56 -15.58 -6.42
N ASP A 341 20.78 -15.83 -5.40
CA ASP A 341 20.76 -17.15 -4.77
C ASP A 341 20.21 -18.23 -5.71
N VAL A 342 20.58 -19.49 -5.44
CA VAL A 342 20.14 -20.65 -6.23
C VAL A 342 18.67 -20.98 -6.02
N LEU A 343 18.04 -20.44 -4.98
CA LEU A 343 16.63 -20.68 -4.64
C LEU A 343 15.69 -19.88 -5.53
N GLN A 344 16.23 -18.93 -6.32
CA GLN A 344 15.49 -18.13 -7.30
C GLN A 344 14.29 -17.38 -6.71
N GLU A 345 14.40 -16.94 -5.46
CA GLU A 345 13.37 -16.16 -4.79
C GLU A 345 13.30 -14.73 -5.32
N VAL A 346 12.14 -14.12 -5.22
CA VAL A 346 11.94 -12.71 -5.60
C VAL A 346 12.08 -11.86 -4.36
N ASP A 347 13.20 -11.15 -4.23
CA ASP A 347 13.46 -10.31 -3.06
C ASP A 347 12.76 -8.98 -3.10
N MET A 348 12.65 -8.39 -4.28
CA MET A 348 12.01 -7.09 -4.47
C MET A 348 11.02 -7.12 -5.62
N TYR A 349 9.79 -6.66 -5.37
CA TYR A 349 8.71 -6.74 -6.34
C TYR A 349 7.60 -5.72 -6.07
N SER A 350 6.72 -5.55 -7.04
CA SER A 350 5.48 -4.81 -6.82
C SER A 350 4.40 -5.74 -6.27
N HIS A 351 3.92 -5.43 -5.08
CA HIS A 351 2.77 -6.08 -4.47
C HIS A 351 1.47 -5.31 -4.71
N GLN A 352 1.50 -4.31 -5.59
CA GLN A 352 0.36 -3.47 -5.94
C GLN A 352 -0.69 -4.25 -6.73
N LYS A 353 -1.96 -3.98 -6.46
CA LYS A 353 -3.11 -4.55 -7.15
C LYS A 353 -4.04 -3.41 -7.55
N TYR A 354 -3.60 -2.60 -8.53
CA TYR A 354 -4.40 -1.47 -8.97
C TYR A 354 -4.53 -1.34 -10.48
N MET A 355 -5.60 -0.68 -10.87
CA MET A 355 -5.84 -0.20 -12.22
C MET A 355 -6.28 1.26 -12.17
N THR A 356 -5.81 2.08 -13.12
CA THR A 356 -6.36 3.41 -13.35
C THR A 356 -7.06 3.48 -14.70
N ILE A 357 -8.20 4.17 -14.74
CA ILE A 357 -8.93 4.52 -15.97
C ILE A 357 -9.10 6.03 -16.00
N SER A 358 -8.57 6.66 -17.06
CA SER A 358 -8.71 8.10 -17.31
C SER A 358 -9.19 8.32 -18.72
N GLY A 359 -10.38 8.89 -18.91
CA GLY A 359 -10.94 9.12 -20.23
C GLY A 359 -12.45 8.89 -20.31
N ARG A 360 -12.92 7.98 -21.18
CA ARG A 360 -14.33 7.67 -21.34
C ARG A 360 -14.70 6.32 -20.73
N TYR A 361 -15.65 6.34 -19.82
CA TYR A 361 -16.18 5.19 -19.13
C TYR A 361 -17.72 5.25 -19.14
N GLY A 362 -18.37 4.33 -19.83
CA GLY A 362 -19.79 4.44 -20.10
C GLY A 362 -20.15 5.74 -20.83
N LYS A 363 -21.03 6.52 -20.22
CA LYS A 363 -21.43 7.86 -20.69
C LYS A 363 -20.48 8.97 -20.22
N ASP A 364 -19.70 8.75 -19.13
CA ASP A 364 -18.77 9.75 -18.59
C ASP A 364 -17.54 9.88 -19.48
N ARG A 365 -17.38 11.04 -20.11
CA ARG A 365 -16.24 11.37 -20.98
C ARG A 365 -15.07 12.02 -20.25
N ARG A 366 -15.19 12.22 -18.91
CA ARG A 366 -14.16 12.80 -18.03
C ARG A 366 -13.87 11.87 -16.86
N ALA A 367 -14.08 10.57 -17.06
CA ALA A 367 -13.83 9.56 -16.04
C ALA A 367 -12.39 9.61 -15.55
N SER A 368 -12.23 9.56 -14.24
CA SER A 368 -10.94 9.55 -13.55
C SER A 368 -11.07 8.63 -12.34
N TYR A 369 -10.71 7.36 -12.53
CA TYR A 369 -10.92 6.30 -11.55
C TYR A 369 -9.61 5.59 -11.22
N VAL A 370 -9.41 5.37 -9.93
CA VAL A 370 -8.43 4.42 -9.38
C VAL A 370 -9.20 3.23 -8.82
N PHE A 371 -8.81 2.04 -9.21
CA PHE A 371 -9.23 0.77 -8.61
C PHE A 371 -8.04 0.25 -7.82
N THR A 372 -8.16 0.12 -6.52
CA THR A 372 -7.10 -0.39 -5.63
C THR A 372 -7.70 -1.30 -4.58
N GLY A 373 -6.90 -2.03 -3.85
CA GLY A 373 -7.33 -2.96 -2.82
C GLY A 373 -6.39 -4.15 -2.69
N SER A 374 -6.94 -5.28 -2.31
CA SER A 374 -6.18 -6.49 -2.02
C SER A 374 -6.23 -7.53 -3.16
N SER A 375 -7.27 -7.50 -4.00
CA SER A 375 -7.59 -8.56 -4.97
C SER A 375 -6.60 -8.64 -6.13
N ASN A 376 -5.90 -9.75 -6.21
CA ASN A 376 -5.11 -10.17 -7.37
C ASN A 376 -6.00 -10.60 -8.55
N TRP A 377 -5.45 -10.62 -9.75
CA TRP A 377 -6.16 -11.13 -10.94
C TRP A 377 -5.90 -12.64 -11.12
N THR A 378 -6.25 -13.39 -10.08
CA THR A 378 -6.12 -14.85 -9.96
C THR A 378 -7.44 -15.46 -9.49
N ALA A 379 -7.52 -16.78 -9.43
CA ALA A 379 -8.67 -17.46 -8.81
C ALA A 379 -8.77 -17.17 -7.30
N GLN A 380 -7.63 -17.12 -6.59
CA GLN A 380 -7.60 -16.78 -5.16
C GLN A 380 -8.10 -15.35 -4.91
N GLY A 381 -7.72 -14.38 -5.76
CA GLY A 381 -8.14 -12.98 -5.61
C GLY A 381 -9.64 -12.75 -5.80
N ILE A 382 -10.44 -13.80 -6.04
CA ILE A 382 -11.90 -13.74 -6.15
C ILE A 382 -12.60 -14.68 -5.16
N SER A 383 -11.87 -15.56 -4.47
CA SER A 383 -12.41 -16.59 -3.58
C SER A 383 -12.18 -16.33 -2.10
N GLY A 384 -11.19 -15.53 -1.72
CA GLY A 384 -10.91 -15.13 -0.34
C GLY A 384 -11.68 -13.88 0.09
N ASP A 385 -11.45 -13.45 1.34
CA ASP A 385 -11.90 -12.12 1.79
C ASP A 385 -10.98 -11.06 1.20
N GLU A 386 -11.42 -10.51 0.11
CA GLU A 386 -10.70 -9.59 -0.75
C GLU A 386 -11.57 -8.39 -1.08
N MET A 387 -10.97 -7.28 -1.42
CA MET A 387 -11.74 -6.14 -1.90
C MET A 387 -11.08 -5.42 -3.07
N ILE A 388 -11.93 -4.83 -3.90
CA ILE A 388 -11.57 -3.82 -4.88
C ILE A 388 -12.36 -2.56 -4.54
N LEU A 389 -11.67 -1.44 -4.37
CA LEU A 389 -12.27 -0.13 -4.16
C LEU A 389 -11.96 0.76 -5.36
N ARG A 390 -13.02 1.22 -6.05
CA ARG A 390 -12.92 2.31 -7.01
C ARG A 390 -13.05 3.64 -6.27
N ALA A 391 -12.11 4.54 -6.48
CA ALA A 391 -12.19 5.92 -6.03
C ALA A 391 -12.15 6.87 -7.24
N ARG A 392 -13.04 7.87 -7.26
CA ARG A 392 -13.11 8.90 -8.29
C ARG A 392 -12.23 10.09 -7.91
N GLY A 393 -11.42 10.57 -8.85
CA GLY A 393 -10.66 11.79 -8.66
C GLY A 393 -9.48 11.94 -9.61
N LEU A 394 -9.41 13.07 -10.32
CA LEU A 394 -8.31 13.35 -11.25
C LEU A 394 -6.95 13.42 -10.53
N ARG A 395 -6.92 14.01 -9.31
CA ARG A 395 -5.73 14.06 -8.49
C ARG A 395 -5.25 12.65 -8.09
N LEU A 396 -6.17 11.78 -7.69
CA LEU A 396 -5.85 10.38 -7.36
C LEU A 396 -5.25 9.66 -8.56
N VAL A 397 -5.92 9.70 -9.72
CA VAL A 397 -5.42 9.07 -10.94
C VAL A 397 -4.03 9.59 -11.32
N ARG A 398 -3.75 10.89 -11.16
CA ARG A 398 -2.42 11.45 -11.39
C ARG A 398 -1.37 10.87 -10.43
N GLN A 399 -1.69 10.70 -9.15
CA GLN A 399 -0.78 10.11 -8.16
C GLN A 399 -0.44 8.65 -8.49
N TRP A 400 -1.45 7.81 -8.80
CA TRP A 400 -1.24 6.42 -9.21
C TRP A 400 -0.49 6.30 -10.53
N ASN A 401 -0.84 7.12 -11.52
CA ASN A 401 -0.12 7.16 -12.79
C ASN A 401 1.33 7.62 -12.64
N HIS A 402 1.60 8.58 -11.75
CA HIS A 402 2.99 9.00 -11.44
C HIS A 402 3.80 7.84 -10.84
N ASN A 403 3.22 7.11 -9.87
CA ASN A 403 3.84 5.91 -9.31
C ASN A 403 4.05 4.83 -10.38
N PHE A 404 3.03 4.59 -11.24
CA PHE A 404 3.15 3.66 -12.37
C PHE A 404 4.30 4.06 -13.28
N ASP A 405 4.36 5.30 -13.70
CA ASP A 405 5.37 5.81 -14.62
C ASP A 405 6.77 5.79 -14.01
N PHE A 406 6.89 6.00 -12.67
CA PHE A 406 8.16 5.83 -11.94
C PHE A 406 8.66 4.39 -12.00
N ILE A 407 7.82 3.41 -11.62
CA ILE A 407 8.19 2.00 -11.66
C ILE A 407 8.47 1.57 -13.08
N TRP A 408 7.62 1.95 -14.03
CA TRP A 408 7.78 1.65 -15.44
C TRP A 408 9.12 2.08 -16.01
N ARG A 409 9.58 3.28 -15.70
CA ARG A 409 10.83 3.82 -16.26
C ARG A 409 12.08 3.35 -15.54
N HIS A 410 11.99 3.16 -14.24
CA HIS A 410 13.19 3.01 -13.40
C HIS A 410 13.31 1.63 -12.76
N ARG A 411 12.23 0.83 -12.72
CA ARG A 411 12.20 -0.41 -11.94
C ARG A 411 11.58 -1.60 -12.67
N ALA A 412 10.91 -1.42 -13.78
CA ALA A 412 10.31 -2.51 -14.54
C ALA A 412 11.11 -2.81 -15.80
N ARG A 413 11.14 -4.09 -16.17
CA ARG A 413 11.89 -4.62 -17.32
C ARG A 413 10.95 -4.93 -18.47
N GLU A 414 11.43 -4.80 -19.71
CA GLU A 414 10.71 -5.23 -20.88
C GLU A 414 10.61 -6.76 -20.93
N VAL A 415 9.45 -7.26 -21.32
CA VAL A 415 9.17 -8.69 -21.44
C VAL A 415 9.04 -9.06 -22.90
N GLY A 416 9.83 -10.04 -23.34
CA GLY A 416 9.76 -10.58 -24.72
C GLY A 416 10.88 -10.13 -25.66
N GLY A 417 11.95 -9.55 -25.14
CA GLY A 417 13.20 -9.34 -25.90
C GLY A 417 14.37 -10.00 -25.20
N ASP A 418 15.07 -10.90 -25.86
CA ASP A 418 16.36 -11.46 -25.39
C ASP A 418 17.48 -10.40 -25.37
N ARG A 419 17.13 -9.16 -25.61
CA ARG A 419 18.08 -8.03 -25.64
C ARG A 419 17.81 -7.10 -24.48
N GLY A 420 18.73 -7.06 -23.55
CA GLY A 420 18.83 -5.89 -22.75
C GLY A 420 18.95 -6.02 -21.27
N PHE A 421 19.79 -6.93 -20.85
CA PHE A 421 20.46 -6.74 -19.60
C PHE A 421 21.57 -5.68 -19.82
N ARG A 422 21.49 -4.57 -19.10
CA ARG A 422 22.63 -3.63 -19.07
C ARG A 422 23.65 -4.16 -18.06
N PRO A 423 24.90 -4.39 -18.46
CA PRO A 423 25.99 -4.70 -17.52
C PRO A 423 26.06 -3.60 -16.46
N GLY A 424 26.12 -3.98 -15.18
CA GLY A 424 26.21 -3.05 -14.05
C GLY A 424 24.97 -2.89 -13.19
N ALA A 425 23.84 -3.50 -13.54
CA ALA A 425 22.74 -3.64 -12.59
C ALA A 425 23.03 -4.85 -11.68
N PRO A 426 22.83 -4.76 -10.35
CA PRO A 426 23.12 -5.84 -9.41
C PRO A 426 22.01 -6.92 -9.42
N TYR A 427 21.70 -7.51 -10.58
CA TYR A 427 20.60 -8.46 -10.73
C TYR A 427 21.04 -9.65 -11.55
N CYS A 428 20.60 -10.83 -11.13
CA CYS A 428 20.80 -12.08 -11.86
C CYS A 428 19.97 -12.14 -13.12
N PRO A 429 20.58 -12.15 -14.30
CA PRO A 429 19.84 -11.85 -15.51
C PRO A 429 19.11 -13.01 -16.16
N TYR A 430 19.47 -14.27 -15.93
CA TYR A 430 19.14 -15.32 -16.89
C TYR A 430 18.21 -16.44 -16.39
N TYR A 431 18.31 -16.86 -15.14
CA TYR A 431 17.63 -18.08 -14.68
C TYR A 431 16.18 -17.86 -14.24
N TYR A 432 15.81 -16.65 -13.88
CA TYR A 432 14.56 -16.33 -13.21
C TYR A 432 13.29 -16.56 -14.05
N TYR A 433 13.34 -16.42 -15.36
CA TYR A 433 12.13 -16.46 -16.19
C TYR A 433 11.80 -17.84 -16.80
N ARG A 434 12.71 -18.78 -16.80
CA ARG A 434 12.44 -20.13 -17.32
C ARG A 434 11.82 -21.08 -16.30
N SER A 435 11.97 -20.83 -15.03
CA SER A 435 11.69 -21.80 -13.95
C SER A 435 10.59 -21.44 -12.97
N VAL A 436 9.96 -20.27 -13.07
CA VAL A 436 8.77 -19.95 -12.24
C VAL A 436 7.51 -20.59 -12.85
N GLN A 437 7.58 -21.86 -13.14
CA GLN A 437 6.49 -22.80 -13.03
C GLN A 437 6.63 -23.41 -11.65
N PRO A 438 5.64 -23.33 -10.75
CA PRO A 438 5.70 -24.12 -9.55
C PRO A 438 5.78 -25.57 -9.96
N ARG A 439 6.95 -26.19 -9.81
CA ARG A 439 7.01 -27.65 -9.78
C ARG A 439 6.11 -28.07 -8.63
N ARG A 440 5.11 -28.89 -8.92
CA ARG A 440 4.26 -29.49 -7.88
C ARG A 440 5.16 -29.98 -6.75
N GLY A 441 5.03 -29.42 -5.55
CA GLY A 441 5.70 -29.92 -4.35
C GLY A 441 6.82 -29.06 -3.74
N ILE A 442 7.14 -27.88 -4.26
CA ILE A 442 8.05 -26.97 -3.54
C ILE A 442 7.19 -26.03 -2.70
N ALA A 443 7.16 -26.25 -1.40
CA ALA A 443 6.72 -25.26 -0.44
C ALA A 443 7.70 -24.07 -0.56
N PHE A 444 7.20 -22.89 -0.91
CA PHE A 444 7.97 -21.66 -0.82
C PHE A 444 8.15 -21.34 0.67
N SER A 445 9.29 -21.70 1.22
CA SER A 445 9.66 -21.44 2.62
C SER A 445 10.51 -20.18 2.79
N GLY A 446 10.50 -19.27 1.81
CA GLY A 446 11.22 -18.02 1.89
C GLY A 446 10.54 -17.04 2.84
N GLU A 447 11.29 -16.50 3.81
CA GLU A 447 10.81 -15.49 4.78
C GLU A 447 10.32 -14.19 4.12
N HIS A 448 10.46 -14.04 2.81
CA HIS A 448 10.21 -12.80 2.06
C HIS A 448 9.08 -12.92 1.04
N TRP A 449 8.50 -14.08 0.88
CA TRP A 449 7.47 -14.34 -0.13
C TRP A 449 6.08 -14.42 0.51
N GLU A 450 5.19 -13.51 0.15
CA GLU A 450 3.76 -13.66 0.42
C GLU A 450 3.15 -14.41 -0.77
N ALA A 451 2.89 -15.70 -0.58
CA ALA A 451 2.14 -16.49 -1.55
C ALA A 451 0.67 -16.01 -1.51
N ASP A 452 0.29 -15.20 -2.48
CA ASP A 452 -1.10 -14.83 -2.75
C ASP A 452 -1.78 -15.82 -3.69
#